data_ea35d0d90895017f7d994a3c340232af
#
_entry.id   ea35d0d90895017f7d994a3c340232af
#
_cell.length_a   1.000
_cell.length_b   1.000
_cell.length_c   1.000
_cell.angle_alpha   90.00
_cell.angle_beta   90.00
_cell.angle_gamma   90.00
#
_symmetry.space_group_name_H-M   'P 1'
#
loop_
_entity.id
_entity.type
_entity.pdbx_description
1 polymer ?
#
loop_
_entity_poly.entity_id
_entity_poly.type
_entity_poly.pdbx_seq_one_letter_code
_entity_poly.pdbx_strand_id
1 'polypeptide(L)'
;NFYVQDPTNKDQKYKRIQIRNLIKRLEKDGLDKNKLKKTIQNLKNSNNTVEFYVKENLNKNTFFSQKKHQLILSKDFFKQSGEVIFRSLSDSISLIGNKHYSPRGRKLTKITQDIENNKLFKATLGGCLIEKVNETIIITKEH
;
A
#
# COMPACT_ATOMS: atom_id res chain seq x y z
N ASN A 1 34.78 -7.88 -31.09
CA ASN A 1 33.56 -7.48 -30.40
C ASN A 1 33.44 -5.95 -30.45
N PHE A 2 32.76 -5.44 -31.49
CA PHE A 2 32.45 -4.02 -31.58
C PHE A 2 31.28 -3.74 -30.62
N TYR A 3 31.57 -3.16 -29.47
CA TYR A 3 30.57 -2.61 -28.58
C TYR A 3 30.13 -1.26 -29.18
N VAL A 4 29.01 -1.25 -29.88
CA VAL A 4 28.39 0.00 -30.37
C VAL A 4 27.84 0.71 -29.12
N GLN A 5 28.50 1.78 -28.70
CA GLN A 5 27.97 2.67 -27.67
C GLN A 5 26.81 3.46 -28.25
N ASP A 6 25.61 3.11 -27.84
CA ASP A 6 24.39 3.84 -28.19
C ASP A 6 24.50 5.30 -27.68
N PRO A 7 24.42 6.33 -28.57
CA PRO A 7 24.52 7.74 -28.19
C PRO A 7 23.47 8.17 -27.15
N THR A 8 22.31 7.51 -27.12
CA THR A 8 21.25 7.79 -26.14
C THR A 8 21.67 7.47 -24.70
N ASN A 9 22.71 6.66 -24.51
CA ASN A 9 23.28 6.38 -23.19
C ASN A 9 24.02 7.58 -22.54
N LYS A 10 24.23 8.67 -23.29
CA LYS A 10 24.87 9.91 -22.81
C LYS A 10 23.89 11.07 -22.62
N ASP A 11 22.66 10.94 -23.06
CA ASP A 11 21.67 12.02 -22.97
C ASP A 11 21.14 12.12 -21.55
N GLN A 12 21.49 13.22 -20.86
CA GLN A 12 21.07 13.51 -19.47
C GLN A 12 19.55 13.71 -19.32
N LYS A 13 18.79 13.82 -20.39
CA LYS A 13 17.34 13.89 -20.37
C LYS A 13 16.67 12.63 -19.81
N TYR A 14 17.35 11.47 -19.91
CA TYR A 14 16.78 10.22 -19.43
C TYR A 14 17.07 10.01 -17.96
N LYS A 15 16.02 9.83 -17.14
CA LYS A 15 16.11 9.57 -15.69
C LYS A 15 17.10 8.46 -15.33
N ARG A 16 17.21 7.42 -16.18
CA ARG A 16 18.14 6.31 -15.96
C ARG A 16 19.59 6.76 -15.98
N ILE A 17 19.95 7.72 -16.84
CA ILE A 17 21.31 8.25 -16.94
C ILE A 17 21.60 9.15 -15.75
N GLN A 18 20.64 9.99 -15.36
CA GLN A 18 20.75 10.82 -14.15
C GLN A 18 20.98 9.96 -12.92
N ILE A 19 20.22 8.86 -12.76
CA ILE A 19 20.39 7.91 -11.64
C ILE A 19 21.76 7.25 -11.68
N ARG A 20 22.24 6.77 -12.83
CA ARG A 20 23.59 6.17 -12.95
C ARG A 20 24.68 7.16 -12.58
N ASN A 21 24.57 8.41 -13.02
CA ASN A 21 25.55 9.45 -12.69
C ASN A 21 25.51 9.81 -11.20
N LEU A 22 24.33 9.86 -10.62
CA LEU A 22 24.17 10.06 -9.17
C LEU A 22 24.80 8.93 -8.37
N ILE A 23 24.53 7.67 -8.74
CA ILE A 23 25.14 6.50 -8.09
C ILE A 23 26.68 6.58 -8.16
N LYS A 24 27.26 6.90 -9.33
CA LYS A 24 28.70 7.05 -9.47
C LYS A 24 29.30 8.16 -8.59
N ARG A 25 28.56 9.27 -8.40
CA ARG A 25 28.99 10.34 -7.46
C ARG A 25 28.93 9.85 -6.02
N LEU A 26 27.82 9.24 -5.63
CA LEU A 26 27.68 8.68 -4.28
C LEU A 26 28.74 7.61 -3.96
N GLU A 27 29.16 6.83 -4.95
CA GLU A 27 30.26 5.86 -4.78
C GLU A 27 31.58 6.54 -4.49
N LYS A 28 31.89 7.65 -5.17
CA LYS A 28 33.07 8.46 -4.88
C LYS A 28 33.03 9.07 -3.48
N ASP A 29 31.81 9.38 -2.99
CA ASP A 29 31.55 9.92 -1.67
C ASP A 29 31.42 8.83 -0.59
N GLY A 30 31.75 7.56 -0.92
CA GLY A 30 31.80 6.44 0.04
C GLY A 30 30.55 5.55 0.09
N LEU A 31 29.62 5.68 -0.84
CA LEU A 31 28.49 4.74 -0.92
C LEU A 31 29.01 3.33 -1.28
N ASP A 32 28.78 2.39 -0.37
CA ASP A 32 29.04 0.96 -0.61
C ASP A 32 27.84 0.31 -1.30
N LYS A 33 28.00 -0.07 -2.56
CA LYS A 33 26.97 -0.78 -3.33
C LYS A 33 26.47 -2.05 -2.66
N ASN A 34 27.33 -2.78 -1.99
CA ASN A 34 26.97 -4.03 -1.33
C ASN A 34 26.06 -3.75 -0.12
N LYS A 35 26.40 -2.70 0.66
CA LYS A 35 25.56 -2.26 1.77
C LYS A 35 24.19 -1.79 1.27
N LEU A 36 24.16 -1.00 0.19
CA LEU A 36 22.89 -0.55 -0.43
C LEU A 36 22.06 -1.75 -0.90
N LYS A 37 22.66 -2.70 -1.61
CA LYS A 37 22.00 -3.93 -2.06
C LYS A 37 21.43 -4.74 -0.89
N LYS A 38 22.20 -4.87 0.19
CA LYS A 38 21.75 -5.55 1.43
C LYS A 38 20.57 -4.83 2.07
N THR A 39 20.61 -3.50 2.12
CA THR A 39 19.49 -2.69 2.64
C THR A 39 18.23 -2.89 1.82
N ILE A 40 18.33 -2.85 0.48
CA ILE A 40 17.19 -3.12 -0.42
C ILE A 40 16.64 -4.52 -0.19
N GLN A 41 17.49 -5.52 -0.03
CA GLN A 41 17.06 -6.90 0.24
C GLN A 41 16.33 -7.01 1.59
N ASN A 42 16.84 -6.35 2.62
CA ASN A 42 16.20 -6.32 3.95
C ASN A 42 14.82 -5.64 3.89
N LEU A 43 14.71 -4.52 3.17
CA LEU A 43 13.43 -3.84 2.96
C LEU A 43 12.42 -4.73 2.21
N LYS A 44 12.89 -5.46 1.19
CA LYS A 44 12.05 -6.42 0.47
C LYS A 44 11.55 -7.55 1.37
N ASN A 45 12.44 -8.11 2.20
CA ASN A 45 12.07 -9.15 3.15
C ASN A 45 11.05 -8.64 4.18
N SER A 46 11.26 -7.43 4.71
CA SER A 46 10.31 -6.78 5.63
C SER A 46 8.95 -6.55 4.96
N ASN A 47 8.95 -6.11 3.70
CA ASN A 47 7.70 -5.94 2.95
C ASN A 47 6.94 -7.27 2.76
N ASN A 48 7.64 -8.36 2.44
CA ASN A 48 7.03 -9.68 2.31
C ASN A 48 6.36 -10.14 3.62
N THR A 49 6.98 -9.83 4.76
CA THR A 49 6.41 -10.11 6.09
C THR A 49 5.11 -9.32 6.31
N VAL A 50 5.11 -8.03 5.97
CA VAL A 50 3.90 -7.22 6.09
C VAL A 50 2.79 -7.76 5.16
N GLU A 51 3.11 -8.10 3.91
CA GLU A 51 2.15 -8.68 2.96
C GLU A 51 1.55 -9.99 3.47
N PHE A 52 2.33 -10.82 4.13
CA PHE A 52 1.81 -12.04 4.77
C PHE A 52 0.74 -11.71 5.81
N TYR A 53 1.01 -10.78 6.73
CA TYR A 53 0.04 -10.37 7.74
C TYR A 53 -1.17 -9.64 7.17
N VAL A 54 -1.02 -8.89 6.09
CA VAL A 54 -2.15 -8.28 5.36
C VAL A 54 -3.09 -9.36 4.83
N LYS A 55 -2.56 -10.39 4.18
CA LYS A 55 -3.35 -11.52 3.69
C LYS A 55 -4.05 -12.28 4.83
N GLU A 56 -3.32 -12.54 5.92
CA GLU A 56 -3.88 -13.16 7.13
C GLU A 56 -5.04 -12.33 7.70
N ASN A 57 -4.87 -11.02 7.81
CA ASN A 57 -5.90 -10.12 8.32
C ASN A 57 -7.14 -10.13 7.43
N LEU A 58 -6.96 -10.02 6.11
CA LEU A 58 -8.05 -10.09 5.14
C LEU A 58 -8.79 -11.44 5.23
N ASN A 59 -8.07 -12.55 5.29
CA ASN A 59 -8.68 -13.87 5.31
C ASN A 59 -9.46 -14.17 6.61
N LYS A 60 -8.93 -13.72 7.75
CA LYS A 60 -9.51 -14.06 9.07
C LYS A 60 -10.56 -13.07 9.53
N ASN A 61 -10.41 -11.81 9.16
CA ASN A 61 -11.16 -10.71 9.78
C ASN A 61 -12.09 -9.99 8.80
N THR A 62 -12.28 -10.52 7.58
CA THR A 62 -13.27 -9.99 6.63
C THR A 62 -14.26 -11.04 6.19
N PHE A 63 -15.49 -10.59 5.92
CA PHE A 63 -16.56 -11.42 5.38
C PHE A 63 -17.25 -10.69 4.22
N PHE A 64 -17.32 -11.35 3.06
CA PHE A 64 -18.02 -10.82 1.89
C PHE A 64 -19.46 -11.36 1.83
N SER A 65 -20.43 -10.47 1.90
CA SER A 65 -21.86 -10.79 1.72
C SER A 65 -22.26 -10.66 0.25
N GLN A 66 -22.44 -11.78 -0.43
CA GLN A 66 -22.88 -11.79 -1.84
C GLN A 66 -24.25 -11.16 -2.04
N LYS A 67 -25.21 -11.40 -1.13
CA LYS A 67 -26.57 -10.87 -1.22
C LYS A 67 -26.62 -9.34 -1.21
N LYS A 68 -25.74 -8.70 -0.44
CA LYS A 68 -25.72 -7.25 -0.26
C LYS A 68 -24.54 -6.57 -0.97
N HIS A 69 -23.70 -7.35 -1.66
CA HIS A 69 -22.46 -6.85 -2.29
C HIS A 69 -21.63 -5.95 -1.35
N GLN A 70 -21.44 -6.40 -0.12
CA GLN A 70 -20.75 -5.65 0.92
C GLN A 70 -19.63 -6.47 1.55
N LEU A 71 -18.55 -5.80 1.95
CA LEU A 71 -17.47 -6.38 2.74
C LEU A 71 -17.65 -5.93 4.20
N ILE A 72 -17.63 -6.88 5.11
CA ILE A 72 -17.76 -6.65 6.55
C ILE A 72 -16.40 -6.90 7.18
N LEU A 73 -15.88 -5.91 7.90
CA LEU A 73 -14.64 -6.00 8.66
C LEU A 73 -14.99 -6.19 10.15
N SER A 74 -14.44 -7.24 10.75
CA SER A 74 -14.66 -7.50 12.19
C SER A 74 -13.86 -6.54 13.07
N LYS A 75 -14.15 -6.49 14.36
CA LYS A 75 -13.36 -5.74 15.35
C LYS A 75 -11.90 -6.15 15.37
N ASP A 76 -11.60 -7.44 15.18
CA ASP A 76 -10.24 -7.97 15.21
C ASP A 76 -9.39 -7.54 14.01
N PHE A 77 -10.02 -7.09 12.92
CA PHE A 77 -9.34 -6.47 11.78
C PHE A 77 -8.48 -5.27 12.21
N PHE A 78 -8.96 -4.51 13.19
CA PHE A 78 -8.31 -3.28 13.68
C PHE A 78 -7.37 -3.52 14.88
N LYS A 79 -7.15 -4.76 15.29
CA LYS A 79 -6.18 -5.14 16.34
C LYS A 79 -4.78 -5.46 15.82
N GLN A 80 -4.54 -5.25 14.54
CA GLN A 80 -3.26 -5.49 13.88
C GLN A 80 -2.32 -4.27 14.01
N SER A 81 -1.08 -4.41 13.53
CA SER A 81 -0.18 -3.25 13.41
C SER A 81 -0.73 -2.22 12.43
N GLY A 82 -0.42 -0.93 12.63
CA GLY A 82 -0.94 0.16 11.82
C GLY A 82 -0.70 -0.01 10.32
N GLU A 83 0.46 -0.51 9.91
CA GLU A 83 0.77 -0.78 8.50
C GLU A 83 -0.09 -1.92 7.91
N VAL A 84 -0.35 -2.97 8.70
CA VAL A 84 -1.22 -4.07 8.28
C VAL A 84 -2.66 -3.58 8.13
N ILE A 85 -3.17 -2.82 9.09
CA ILE A 85 -4.52 -2.21 9.01
C ILE A 85 -4.61 -1.31 7.77
N PHE A 86 -3.64 -0.42 7.57
CA PHE A 86 -3.62 0.53 6.46
C PHE A 86 -3.68 -0.18 5.10
N ARG A 87 -2.83 -1.19 4.88
CA ARG A 87 -2.81 -1.94 3.62
C ARG A 87 -4.05 -2.80 3.45
N SER A 88 -4.48 -3.52 4.48
CA SER A 88 -5.69 -4.35 4.44
C SER A 88 -6.94 -3.52 4.13
N LEU A 89 -7.06 -2.33 4.73
CA LEU A 89 -8.18 -1.43 4.47
C LEU A 89 -8.12 -0.84 3.05
N SER A 90 -6.91 -0.48 2.58
CA SER A 90 -6.67 -0.03 1.21
C SER A 90 -7.11 -1.07 0.17
N ASP A 91 -6.71 -2.33 0.39
CA ASP A 91 -7.05 -3.45 -0.50
C ASP A 91 -8.56 -3.73 -0.48
N SER A 92 -9.18 -3.69 0.70
CA SER A 92 -10.63 -3.86 0.88
C SER A 92 -11.42 -2.80 0.10
N ILE A 93 -11.01 -1.54 0.19
CA ILE A 93 -11.67 -0.43 -0.53
C ILE A 93 -11.45 -0.56 -2.05
N SER A 94 -10.24 -0.93 -2.48
CA SER A 94 -9.94 -1.12 -3.91
C SER A 94 -10.75 -2.27 -4.50
N LEU A 95 -10.90 -3.36 -3.76
CA LEU A 95 -11.69 -4.52 -4.17
C LEU A 95 -13.18 -4.15 -4.38
N ILE A 96 -13.81 -3.53 -3.39
CA ILE A 96 -15.23 -3.18 -3.44
C ILE A 96 -15.50 -2.04 -4.43
N GLY A 97 -14.62 -1.03 -4.45
CA GLY A 97 -14.71 0.10 -5.36
C GLY A 97 -14.39 -0.23 -6.82
N ASN A 98 -13.87 -1.45 -7.07
CA ASN A 98 -13.41 -1.89 -8.38
C ASN A 98 -12.45 -0.88 -9.03
N LYS A 99 -11.47 -0.41 -8.24
CA LYS A 99 -10.45 0.54 -8.69
C LYS A 99 -9.09 -0.14 -8.80
N HIS A 100 -8.39 0.11 -9.93
CA HIS A 100 -7.04 -0.41 -10.16
C HIS A 100 -5.94 0.35 -9.41
N TYR A 101 -6.29 1.39 -8.67
CA TYR A 101 -5.35 2.21 -7.89
C TYR A 101 -5.79 2.31 -6.44
N SER A 102 -4.80 2.34 -5.57
CA SER A 102 -5.03 2.50 -4.14
C SER A 102 -5.68 3.84 -3.80
N PRO A 103 -6.56 3.88 -2.80
CA PRO A 103 -7.16 5.13 -2.33
C PRO A 103 -6.10 6.11 -1.80
N ARG A 104 -6.43 7.40 -1.77
CA ARG A 104 -5.50 8.44 -1.32
C ARG A 104 -5.08 8.22 0.13
N GLY A 105 -3.78 8.04 0.37
CA GLY A 105 -3.22 7.66 1.66
C GLY A 105 -3.64 8.60 2.81
N ARG A 106 -3.62 9.93 2.61
CA ARG A 106 -4.04 10.89 3.65
C ARG A 106 -5.50 10.68 4.10
N LYS A 107 -6.43 10.41 3.16
CA LYS A 107 -7.83 10.14 3.51
C LYS A 107 -7.98 8.79 4.21
N LEU A 108 -7.24 7.79 3.76
CA LEU A 108 -7.23 6.47 4.36
C LEU A 108 -6.72 6.52 5.81
N THR A 109 -5.62 7.21 6.06
CA THR A 109 -5.08 7.44 7.41
C THR A 109 -6.11 8.10 8.32
N LYS A 110 -6.80 9.13 7.83
CA LYS A 110 -7.85 9.80 8.60
C LYS A 110 -8.99 8.85 8.96
N ILE A 111 -9.47 8.06 8.00
CA ILE A 111 -10.54 7.08 8.25
C ILE A 111 -10.09 6.05 9.30
N THR A 112 -8.86 5.52 9.20
CA THR A 112 -8.32 4.60 10.19
C THR A 112 -8.31 5.21 11.60
N GLN A 113 -7.83 6.44 11.73
CA GLN A 113 -7.84 7.18 13.01
C GLN A 113 -9.26 7.43 13.54
N ASP A 114 -10.20 7.77 12.66
CA ASP A 114 -11.60 7.99 13.05
C ASP A 114 -12.27 6.69 13.52
N ILE A 115 -11.91 5.54 12.94
CA ILE A 115 -12.35 4.22 13.40
C ILE A 115 -11.76 3.90 14.77
N GLU A 116 -10.46 4.05 14.95
CA GLU A 116 -9.75 3.78 16.22
C GLU A 116 -10.28 4.65 17.36
N ASN A 117 -10.58 5.92 17.09
CA ASN A 117 -11.13 6.87 18.06
C ASN A 117 -12.65 6.78 18.24
N ASN A 118 -13.32 5.81 17.62
CA ASN A 118 -14.78 5.67 17.64
C ASN A 118 -15.55 6.90 17.11
N LYS A 119 -14.94 7.68 16.23
CA LYS A 119 -15.53 8.90 15.62
C LYS A 119 -16.14 8.65 14.25
N LEU A 120 -15.84 7.50 13.62
CA LEU A 120 -16.38 7.17 12.33
C LEU A 120 -17.86 6.76 12.46
N PHE A 121 -18.75 7.43 11.76
CA PHE A 121 -20.12 6.98 11.50
C PHE A 121 -20.26 6.56 10.05
N LYS A 122 -19.84 7.42 9.12
CA LYS A 122 -19.96 7.25 7.68
C LYS A 122 -18.90 8.07 6.94
N ALA A 123 -18.25 7.44 5.96
CA ALA A 123 -17.27 8.12 5.10
C ALA A 123 -17.32 7.55 3.69
N THR A 124 -16.85 8.33 2.70
CA THR A 124 -16.68 7.85 1.31
C THR A 124 -15.21 7.93 0.90
N LEU A 125 -14.70 6.84 0.30
CA LEU A 125 -13.34 6.77 -0.23
C LEU A 125 -13.24 5.70 -1.31
N GLY A 126 -12.56 6.04 -2.41
CA GLY A 126 -12.26 5.08 -3.48
C GLY A 126 -13.49 4.51 -4.19
N GLY A 127 -14.62 5.23 -4.22
CA GLY A 127 -15.89 4.77 -4.78
C GLY A 127 -16.62 3.79 -3.85
N CYS A 128 -16.27 3.81 -2.57
CA CYS A 128 -16.93 3.03 -1.53
C CYS A 128 -17.52 3.93 -0.46
N LEU A 129 -18.63 3.46 0.10
CA LEU A 129 -19.21 3.94 1.31
C LEU A 129 -18.72 3.05 2.46
N ILE A 130 -18.18 3.66 3.51
CA ILE A 130 -17.62 3.01 4.70
C ILE A 130 -18.48 3.45 5.89
N GLU A 131 -19.10 2.50 6.54
CA GLU A 131 -20.03 2.77 7.66
C GLU A 131 -19.65 1.92 8.87
N LYS A 132 -19.75 2.51 10.05
CA LYS A 132 -19.62 1.76 11.30
C LYS A 132 -20.99 1.28 11.75
N VAL A 133 -21.14 -0.03 11.94
CA VAL A 133 -22.34 -0.66 12.46
C VAL A 133 -21.94 -1.52 13.65
N ASN A 134 -22.30 -1.08 14.85
CA ASN A 134 -21.86 -1.69 16.12
C ASN A 134 -20.31 -1.73 16.20
N GLU A 135 -19.73 -2.92 16.35
CA GLU A 135 -18.27 -3.13 16.40
C GLU A 135 -17.66 -3.52 15.05
N THR A 136 -18.43 -3.46 13.96
CA THR A 136 -17.98 -3.82 12.61
C THR A 136 -17.92 -2.60 11.72
N ILE A 137 -17.09 -2.68 10.69
CA ILE A 137 -17.07 -1.71 9.59
C ILE A 137 -17.62 -2.40 8.35
N ILE A 138 -18.56 -1.76 7.69
CA ILE A 138 -19.17 -2.24 6.45
C ILE A 138 -18.70 -1.35 5.30
N ILE A 139 -18.21 -1.98 4.25
CA ILE A 139 -17.78 -1.33 3.02
C ILE A 139 -18.71 -1.77 1.89
N THR A 140 -19.37 -0.80 1.26
CA THR A 140 -20.24 -1.01 0.10
C THR A 140 -19.79 -0.13 -1.06
N LYS A 141 -20.12 -0.53 -2.28
CA LYS A 141 -19.88 0.32 -3.44
C LYS A 141 -20.79 1.54 -3.38
N GLU A 142 -20.23 2.71 -3.65
CA GLU A 142 -20.99 3.95 -3.80
C GLU A 142 -21.76 3.91 -5.13
N HIS A 143 -23.08 4.22 -5.08
CA HIS A 143 -23.94 4.28 -6.26
C HIS A 143 -23.93 5.68 -6.89
#